data_d97e6406ec3e8e397adef5711bbca119
#
_entry.id   d97e6406ec3e8e397adef5711bbca119
#
_cell.length_a   1.000
_cell.length_b   1.000
_cell.length_c   1.000
_cell.angle_alpha   90.00
_cell.angle_beta   90.00
_cell.angle_gamma   90.00
#
_symmetry.space_group_name_H-M   'P 1'
#
loop_
_entity.id
_entity.type
_entity.pdbx_description
1 polymer ?
#
loop_
_entity_poly.entity_id
_entity_poly.type
_entity_poly.pdbx_seq_one_letter_code
_entity_poly.pdbx_strand_id
1 'polypeptide(L)'
;MLVRKIVNFAKKETVLFAAVLLAFGSMVCVPPDMQYLSYIDYRVLALLFCLMTVMEGFKSTGFFAAVAGKLLEKVKTFRQLYLVLVFLCFFTSMWITNDVALLTFVPFTVLVLRMTGLEQEMIPVIVLQTIAANLGSMTTPVGNPQNLYLYSISGMGIGAFLQIMGPLTLISAGLIFLICLIHKDFPIRQGMLGKEIVGVRKAGENQVLAVLFFISLLSVFRILSWQLLLLIVLVSCIGIKAFCKEKYLPLKADFGLLLTFVA
;
A
#
# COMPACT_ATOMS: atom_id res chain seq x y z
N MET A 1 -1.83 -30.66 -19.98
CA MET A 1 -0.92 -29.97 -19.06
C MET A 1 -0.98 -28.43 -19.19
N LEU A 2 -0.99 -27.89 -20.40
CA LEU A 2 -1.05 -26.44 -20.71
C LEU A 2 -2.33 -25.77 -20.17
N VAL A 3 -3.50 -26.32 -20.46
CA VAL A 3 -4.82 -25.79 -20.04
C VAL A 3 -4.91 -25.66 -18.52
N ARG A 4 -4.39 -26.63 -17.77
CA ARG A 4 -4.38 -26.57 -16.28
C ARG A 4 -3.47 -25.47 -15.73
N LYS A 5 -2.36 -25.19 -16.42
CA LYS A 5 -1.46 -24.07 -16.10
C LYS A 5 -2.14 -22.71 -16.37
N ILE A 6 -2.83 -22.57 -17.52
CA ILE A 6 -3.58 -21.35 -17.88
C ILE A 6 -4.71 -21.10 -16.87
N VAL A 7 -5.50 -22.12 -16.54
CA VAL A 7 -6.60 -22.00 -15.56
C VAL A 7 -6.05 -21.62 -14.17
N ASN A 8 -4.93 -22.21 -13.74
CA ASN A 8 -4.32 -21.86 -12.47
C ASN A 8 -3.75 -20.43 -12.49
N PHE A 9 -3.16 -19.99 -13.60
CA PHE A 9 -2.70 -18.61 -13.79
C PHE A 9 -3.87 -17.62 -13.77
N ALA A 10 -4.95 -17.90 -14.53
CA ALA A 10 -6.16 -17.07 -14.55
C ALA A 10 -6.82 -16.95 -13.17
N LYS A 11 -6.79 -18.01 -12.35
CA LYS A 11 -7.31 -17.96 -10.97
C LYS A 11 -6.40 -17.17 -10.02
N LYS A 12 -5.09 -17.19 -10.24
CA LYS A 12 -4.12 -16.50 -9.39
C LYS A 12 -4.01 -15.01 -9.72
N GLU A 13 -4.00 -14.69 -11.03
CA GLU A 13 -3.80 -13.33 -11.55
C GLU A 13 -5.01 -12.94 -12.43
N THR A 14 -6.22 -12.93 -11.83
CA THR A 14 -7.48 -12.75 -12.56
C THR A 14 -7.54 -11.41 -13.30
N VAL A 15 -7.07 -10.34 -12.66
CA VAL A 15 -7.09 -8.98 -13.25
C VAL A 15 -6.14 -8.90 -14.44
N LEU A 16 -4.90 -9.39 -14.28
CA LEU A 16 -3.93 -9.44 -15.38
C LEU A 16 -4.45 -10.30 -16.54
N PHE A 17 -5.04 -11.47 -16.25
CA PHE A 17 -5.61 -12.34 -17.28
C PHE A 17 -6.72 -11.65 -18.06
N ALA A 18 -7.65 -10.96 -17.37
CA ALA A 18 -8.71 -10.18 -18.00
C ALA A 18 -8.16 -9.02 -18.84
N ALA A 19 -7.15 -8.27 -18.33
CA ALA A 19 -6.51 -7.18 -19.06
C ALA A 19 -5.85 -7.69 -20.36
N VAL A 20 -5.11 -8.80 -20.29
CA VAL A 20 -4.47 -9.43 -21.45
C VAL A 20 -5.51 -9.86 -22.49
N LEU A 21 -6.63 -10.47 -22.06
CA LEU A 21 -7.71 -10.85 -22.99
C LEU A 21 -8.34 -9.65 -23.68
N LEU A 22 -8.57 -8.57 -22.92
CA LEU A 22 -9.11 -7.32 -23.47
C LEU A 22 -8.11 -6.66 -24.45
N ALA A 23 -6.82 -6.67 -24.10
CA ALA A 23 -5.77 -6.17 -24.98
C ALA A 23 -5.71 -6.95 -26.31
N PHE A 24 -5.73 -8.29 -26.27
CA PHE A 24 -5.81 -9.09 -27.49
C PHE A 24 -7.11 -8.86 -28.27
N GLY A 25 -8.25 -8.67 -27.59
CA GLY A 25 -9.52 -8.35 -28.23
C GLY A 25 -9.48 -6.99 -28.93
N SER A 26 -8.85 -5.99 -28.32
CA SER A 26 -8.72 -4.65 -28.92
C SER A 26 -7.83 -4.60 -30.16
N MET A 27 -6.87 -5.53 -30.30
CA MET A 27 -6.02 -5.65 -31.50
C MET A 27 -6.79 -5.93 -32.77
N VAL A 28 -8.02 -6.45 -32.66
CA VAL A 28 -8.92 -6.64 -33.81
C VAL A 28 -9.44 -5.29 -34.35
N CYS A 29 -9.65 -4.33 -33.45
CA CYS A 29 -10.15 -2.99 -33.79
C CYS A 29 -8.99 -2.03 -34.10
N VAL A 30 -7.88 -2.16 -33.38
CA VAL A 30 -6.68 -1.32 -33.53
C VAL A 30 -5.49 -2.25 -33.73
N PRO A 31 -5.04 -2.47 -34.98
CA PRO A 31 -3.90 -3.36 -35.25
C PRO A 31 -2.64 -2.86 -34.55
N PRO A 32 -1.83 -3.77 -33.97
CA PRO A 32 -0.61 -3.41 -33.29
C PRO A 32 0.41 -2.78 -34.26
N ASP A 33 0.89 -1.59 -33.93
CA ASP A 33 1.92 -0.85 -34.64
C ASP A 33 3.04 -0.39 -33.65
N MET A 34 4.05 0.32 -34.16
CA MET A 34 5.13 0.86 -33.32
C MET A 34 4.64 1.92 -32.33
N GLN A 35 3.44 2.48 -32.51
CA GLN A 35 2.87 3.46 -31.60
C GLN A 35 2.44 2.82 -30.28
N TYR A 36 2.18 1.51 -30.23
CA TYR A 36 1.87 0.78 -29.00
C TYR A 36 2.91 0.98 -27.89
N LEU A 37 4.20 1.09 -28.27
CA LEU A 37 5.26 1.36 -27.30
C LEU A 37 5.15 2.75 -26.67
N SER A 38 4.55 3.71 -27.36
CA SER A 38 4.34 5.07 -26.85
C SER A 38 3.14 5.19 -25.90
N TYR A 39 2.23 4.23 -25.91
CA TYR A 39 1.09 4.18 -24.96
C TYR A 39 1.52 3.78 -23.56
N ILE A 40 2.67 3.12 -23.44
CA ILE A 40 3.20 2.69 -22.14
C ILE A 40 3.75 3.89 -21.38
N ASP A 41 3.16 4.25 -20.25
CA ASP A 41 3.72 5.27 -19.36
C ASP A 41 4.87 4.70 -18.52
N TYR A 42 6.08 4.70 -19.09
CA TYR A 42 7.31 4.23 -18.43
C TYR A 42 7.59 4.95 -17.13
N ARG A 43 7.16 6.21 -17.00
CA ARG A 43 7.32 6.99 -15.78
C ARG A 43 6.49 6.40 -14.65
N VAL A 44 5.20 6.13 -14.90
CA VAL A 44 4.29 5.55 -13.92
C VAL A 44 4.79 4.16 -13.50
N LEU A 45 5.20 3.32 -14.46
CA LEU A 45 5.73 1.99 -14.16
C LEU A 45 6.99 2.04 -13.28
N ALA A 46 7.92 2.94 -13.59
CA ALA A 46 9.14 3.12 -12.78
C ALA A 46 8.82 3.63 -11.38
N LEU A 47 7.91 4.59 -11.23
CA LEU A 47 7.48 5.11 -9.93
C LEU A 47 6.79 4.04 -9.09
N LEU A 48 5.87 3.27 -9.69
CA LEU A 48 5.21 2.14 -9.03
C LEU A 48 6.23 1.11 -8.54
N PHE A 49 7.14 0.69 -9.42
CA PHE A 49 8.19 -0.27 -9.08
C PHE A 49 9.03 0.21 -7.89
N CYS A 50 9.51 1.46 -7.93
CA CYS A 50 10.33 2.02 -6.87
C CYS A 50 9.57 2.11 -5.54
N LEU A 51 8.33 2.64 -5.56
CA LEU A 51 7.50 2.75 -4.37
C LEU A 51 7.18 1.38 -3.77
N MET A 52 6.75 0.41 -4.58
CA MET A 52 6.44 -0.95 -4.12
C MET A 52 7.67 -1.63 -3.50
N THR A 53 8.84 -1.46 -4.10
CA THR A 53 10.10 -2.01 -3.58
C THR A 53 10.45 -1.43 -2.21
N VAL A 54 10.35 -0.11 -2.05
CA VAL A 54 10.63 0.57 -0.77
C VAL A 54 9.61 0.17 0.30
N MET A 55 8.32 0.07 -0.07
CA MET A 55 7.25 -0.32 0.85
C MET A 55 7.40 -1.77 1.34
N GLU A 56 7.77 -2.71 0.46
CA GLU A 56 8.05 -4.07 0.88
C GLU A 56 9.25 -4.14 1.82
N GLY A 57 10.24 -3.27 1.62
CA GLY A 57 11.33 -3.06 2.57
C GLY A 57 10.82 -2.68 3.96
N PHE A 58 10.00 -1.63 4.09
CA PHE A 58 9.40 -1.21 5.37
C PHE A 58 8.55 -2.30 6.01
N LYS A 59 7.80 -3.05 5.23
CA LYS A 59 7.01 -4.17 5.72
C LYS A 59 7.90 -5.27 6.29
N SER A 60 9.00 -5.60 5.61
CA SER A 60 9.94 -6.65 6.04
C SER A 60 10.70 -6.30 7.32
N THR A 61 10.94 -5.01 7.59
CA THR A 61 11.59 -4.53 8.84
C THR A 61 10.65 -4.51 10.04
N GLY A 62 9.35 -4.71 9.86
CA GLY A 62 8.35 -4.63 10.93
C GLY A 62 8.07 -3.18 11.39
N PHE A 63 8.49 -2.18 10.63
CA PHE A 63 8.30 -0.76 10.97
C PHE A 63 6.84 -0.42 11.29
N PHE A 64 5.91 -0.85 10.44
CA PHE A 64 4.49 -0.57 10.62
C PHE A 64 3.91 -1.27 11.86
N ALA A 65 4.35 -2.50 12.16
CA ALA A 65 3.94 -3.20 13.37
C ALA A 65 4.43 -2.48 14.64
N ALA A 66 5.64 -1.92 14.62
CA ALA A 66 6.17 -1.14 15.73
C ALA A 66 5.39 0.16 15.96
N VAL A 67 5.01 0.87 14.89
CA VAL A 67 4.17 2.07 14.97
C VAL A 67 2.81 1.72 15.57
N ALA A 68 2.17 0.66 15.08
CA ALA A 68 0.89 0.19 15.57
C ALA A 68 0.97 -0.22 17.06
N GLY A 69 2.00 -0.96 17.47
CA GLY A 69 2.22 -1.36 18.85
C GLY A 69 2.26 -0.17 19.82
N LYS A 70 3.03 0.89 19.47
CA LYS A 70 3.09 2.12 20.27
C LYS A 70 1.75 2.84 20.40
N LEU A 71 0.94 2.86 19.33
CA LEU A 71 -0.38 3.47 19.37
C LEU A 71 -1.33 2.69 20.29
N LEU A 72 -1.23 1.36 20.31
CA LEU A 72 -2.08 0.49 21.13
C LEU A 72 -1.75 0.51 22.63
N GLU A 73 -0.55 0.89 23.03
CA GLU A 73 -0.18 1.01 24.46
C GLU A 73 -1.09 1.96 25.24
N LYS A 74 -1.69 2.95 24.58
CA LYS A 74 -2.57 3.94 25.18
C LYS A 74 -4.06 3.58 25.15
N VAL A 75 -4.43 2.51 24.50
CA VAL A 75 -5.83 2.09 24.30
C VAL A 75 -6.38 1.42 25.55
N LYS A 76 -7.54 1.87 26.03
CA LYS A 76 -8.22 1.36 27.25
C LYS A 76 -9.58 0.76 26.96
N THR A 77 -10.26 1.19 25.89
CA THR A 77 -11.60 0.76 25.56
C THR A 77 -11.69 0.21 24.14
N PHE A 78 -12.74 -0.58 23.86
CA PHE A 78 -12.94 -1.16 22.53
C PHE A 78 -13.13 -0.08 21.46
N ARG A 79 -13.87 0.99 21.76
CA ARG A 79 -14.06 2.11 20.81
C ARG A 79 -12.73 2.77 20.44
N GLN A 80 -11.83 2.97 21.41
CA GLN A 80 -10.48 3.48 21.15
C GLN A 80 -9.68 2.51 20.27
N LEU A 81 -9.75 1.19 20.57
CA LEU A 81 -9.12 0.17 19.75
C LEU A 81 -9.62 0.21 18.31
N TYR A 82 -10.94 0.25 18.14
CA TYR A 82 -11.59 0.29 16.84
C TYR A 82 -11.14 1.51 16.02
N LEU A 83 -11.18 2.70 16.65
CA LEU A 83 -10.69 3.95 16.04
C LEU A 83 -9.21 3.83 15.63
N VAL A 84 -8.34 3.37 16.52
CA VAL A 84 -6.90 3.26 16.23
C VAL A 84 -6.66 2.30 15.08
N LEU A 85 -7.27 1.12 15.08
CA LEU A 85 -7.05 0.12 14.03
C LEU A 85 -7.55 0.60 12.66
N VAL A 86 -8.72 1.24 12.61
CA VAL A 86 -9.31 1.74 11.36
C VAL A 86 -8.54 2.95 10.83
N PHE A 87 -8.26 3.93 11.68
CA PHE A 87 -7.55 5.14 11.26
C PHE A 87 -6.06 4.90 10.99
N LEU A 88 -5.47 3.85 11.57
CA LEU A 88 -4.13 3.41 11.20
C LEU A 88 -4.09 3.01 9.71
N CYS A 89 -5.07 2.24 9.25
CA CYS A 89 -5.20 1.91 7.82
C CYS A 89 -5.49 3.17 6.97
N PHE A 90 -6.39 4.03 7.43
CA PHE A 90 -6.76 5.26 6.72
C PHE A 90 -5.55 6.18 6.47
N PHE A 91 -4.79 6.51 7.52
CA PHE A 91 -3.66 7.43 7.39
C PHE A 91 -2.44 6.80 6.72
N THR A 92 -2.15 5.54 7.00
CA THR A 92 -1.01 4.88 6.37
C THR A 92 -1.23 4.68 4.88
N SER A 93 -2.44 4.36 4.43
CA SER A 93 -2.76 4.21 3.01
C SER A 93 -2.60 5.49 2.19
N MET A 94 -2.53 6.66 2.81
CA MET A 94 -2.19 7.91 2.12
C MET A 94 -0.75 7.95 1.60
N TRP A 95 0.16 7.23 2.25
CA TRP A 95 1.60 7.27 1.98
C TRP A 95 2.13 5.97 1.41
N ILE A 96 1.50 4.86 1.81
CA ILE A 96 1.73 3.54 1.25
C ILE A 96 0.48 3.12 0.48
N THR A 97 0.57 2.16 -0.43
CA THR A 97 -0.63 1.74 -1.14
C THR A 97 -1.66 1.10 -0.19
N ASN A 98 -2.97 1.25 -0.51
CA ASN A 98 -4.05 0.63 0.24
C ASN A 98 -3.82 -0.88 0.46
N ASP A 99 -3.32 -1.58 -0.55
CA ASP A 99 -3.05 -3.03 -0.48
C ASP A 99 -1.96 -3.35 0.54
N VAL A 100 -0.85 -2.59 0.54
CA VAL A 100 0.23 -2.76 1.53
C VAL A 100 -0.24 -2.42 2.93
N ALA A 101 -1.07 -1.38 3.09
CA ALA A 101 -1.68 -1.05 4.37
C ALA A 101 -2.54 -2.21 4.90
N LEU A 102 -3.42 -2.78 4.06
CA LEU A 102 -4.27 -3.90 4.44
C LEU A 102 -3.47 -5.17 4.73
N LEU A 103 -2.53 -5.54 3.85
CA LEU A 103 -1.67 -6.72 4.05
C LEU A 103 -0.83 -6.64 5.34
N THR A 104 -0.56 -5.43 5.83
CA THR A 104 0.20 -5.22 7.06
C THR A 104 -0.72 -5.20 8.28
N PHE A 105 -1.81 -4.41 8.24
CA PHE A 105 -2.59 -4.13 9.43
C PHE A 105 -3.78 -5.07 9.64
N VAL A 106 -4.30 -5.76 8.63
CA VAL A 106 -5.37 -6.76 8.84
C VAL A 106 -4.87 -7.96 9.64
N PRO A 107 -3.74 -8.62 9.33
CA PRO A 107 -3.19 -9.69 10.18
C PRO A 107 -2.87 -9.20 11.59
N PHE A 108 -2.37 -7.97 11.72
CA PHE A 108 -2.14 -7.33 13.01
C PHE A 108 -3.45 -7.17 13.81
N THR A 109 -4.51 -6.69 13.17
CA THR A 109 -5.85 -6.56 13.78
C THR A 109 -6.39 -7.90 14.23
N VAL A 110 -6.26 -8.94 13.41
CA VAL A 110 -6.67 -10.31 13.78
C VAL A 110 -5.94 -10.78 15.04
N LEU A 111 -4.63 -10.55 15.11
CA LEU A 111 -3.83 -10.91 16.28
C LEU A 111 -4.31 -10.16 17.53
N VAL A 112 -4.47 -8.84 17.45
CA VAL A 112 -4.91 -7.98 18.56
C VAL A 112 -6.30 -8.39 19.07
N LEU A 113 -7.27 -8.61 18.17
CA LEU A 113 -8.63 -8.98 18.54
C LEU A 113 -8.68 -10.38 19.17
N ARG A 114 -7.85 -11.33 18.72
CA ARG A 114 -7.71 -12.65 19.39
C ARG A 114 -7.11 -12.54 20.78
N MET A 115 -6.02 -11.77 20.93
CA MET A 115 -5.38 -11.56 22.24
C MET A 115 -6.30 -10.88 23.25
N THR A 116 -7.24 -10.06 22.79
CA THR A 116 -8.21 -9.36 23.63
C THR A 116 -9.52 -10.13 23.84
N GLY A 117 -9.70 -11.29 23.19
CA GLY A 117 -10.94 -12.07 23.24
C GLY A 117 -12.11 -11.44 22.50
N LEU A 118 -11.83 -10.58 21.51
CA LEU A 118 -12.82 -9.80 20.73
C LEU A 118 -13.00 -10.35 19.31
N GLU A 119 -12.95 -11.68 19.16
CA GLU A 119 -13.06 -12.33 17.83
C GLU A 119 -14.38 -12.02 17.12
N GLN A 120 -15.45 -11.78 17.88
CA GLN A 120 -16.78 -11.43 17.34
C GLN A 120 -16.78 -10.11 16.56
N GLU A 121 -15.88 -9.20 16.93
CA GLU A 121 -15.74 -7.88 16.29
C GLU A 121 -14.78 -7.88 15.08
N MET A 122 -14.23 -9.04 14.71
CA MET A 122 -13.22 -9.15 13.65
C MET A 122 -13.76 -8.71 12.29
N ILE A 123 -14.96 -9.19 11.92
CA ILE A 123 -15.55 -8.88 10.61
C ILE A 123 -15.83 -7.39 10.46
N PRO A 124 -16.60 -6.73 11.37
CA PRO A 124 -16.89 -5.30 11.23
C PRO A 124 -15.61 -4.43 11.26
N VAL A 125 -14.62 -4.77 12.09
CA VAL A 125 -13.35 -4.03 12.12
C VAL A 125 -12.61 -4.15 10.78
N ILE A 126 -12.44 -5.34 10.24
CA ILE A 126 -11.70 -5.58 8.98
C ILE A 126 -12.43 -4.95 7.79
N VAL A 127 -13.75 -5.05 7.73
CA VAL A 127 -14.55 -4.39 6.68
C VAL A 127 -14.34 -2.89 6.71
N LEU A 128 -14.43 -2.26 7.89
CA LEU A 128 -14.24 -0.82 8.01
C LEU A 128 -12.76 -0.41 7.76
N GLN A 129 -11.79 -1.23 8.13
CA GLN A 129 -10.38 -1.03 7.76
C GLN A 129 -10.18 -1.03 6.24
N THR A 130 -10.85 -1.95 5.53
CA THR A 130 -10.76 -2.04 4.07
C THR A 130 -11.36 -0.79 3.43
N ILE A 131 -12.51 -0.33 3.89
CA ILE A 131 -13.13 0.92 3.43
C ILE A 131 -12.21 2.11 3.75
N ALA A 132 -11.67 2.17 4.97
CA ALA A 132 -10.78 3.24 5.41
C ALA A 132 -9.48 3.31 4.59
N ALA A 133 -8.86 2.17 4.30
CA ALA A 133 -7.66 2.12 3.48
C ALA A 133 -7.90 2.63 2.05
N ASN A 134 -9.03 2.26 1.44
CA ASN A 134 -9.39 2.74 0.10
C ASN A 134 -9.72 4.23 0.09
N LEU A 135 -10.50 4.72 1.06
CA LEU A 135 -10.85 6.13 1.15
C LEU A 135 -9.66 7.01 1.56
N GLY A 136 -8.77 6.52 2.43
CA GLY A 136 -7.54 7.21 2.79
C GLY A 136 -6.56 7.31 1.61
N SER A 137 -6.40 6.24 0.87
CA SER A 137 -5.45 6.17 -0.25
C SER A 137 -5.76 7.12 -1.40
N MET A 138 -7.02 7.54 -1.55
CA MET A 138 -7.39 8.50 -2.60
C MET A 138 -6.84 9.91 -2.36
N THR A 139 -6.37 10.22 -1.14
CA THR A 139 -5.90 11.55 -0.75
C THR A 139 -4.68 12.01 -1.53
N THR A 140 -3.76 11.09 -1.79
CA THR A 140 -2.47 11.42 -2.42
C THR A 140 -2.25 10.62 -3.70
N PRO A 141 -1.40 11.11 -4.61
CA PRO A 141 -1.03 10.33 -5.81
C PRO A 141 -0.34 9.00 -5.50
N VAL A 142 0.27 8.89 -4.30
CA VAL A 142 1.05 7.71 -3.89
C VAL A 142 0.17 6.61 -3.29
N GLY A 143 -1.01 6.97 -2.78
CA GLY A 143 -1.88 6.08 -2.01
C GLY A 143 -2.43 4.89 -2.80
N ASN A 144 -2.55 5.00 -4.13
CA ASN A 144 -2.88 3.87 -4.99
C ASN A 144 -2.37 4.09 -6.42
N PRO A 145 -2.17 3.00 -7.20
CA PRO A 145 -1.66 3.07 -8.56
C PRO A 145 -2.55 3.90 -9.50
N GLN A 146 -3.86 3.84 -9.32
CA GLN A 146 -4.84 4.56 -10.13
C GLN A 146 -4.68 6.08 -9.96
N ASN A 147 -4.50 6.55 -8.72
CA ASN A 147 -4.25 7.97 -8.46
C ASN A 147 -2.93 8.44 -9.05
N LEU A 148 -1.88 7.62 -8.97
CA LEU A 148 -0.60 7.95 -9.55
C LEU A 148 -0.69 8.07 -11.08
N TYR A 149 -1.43 7.18 -11.73
CA TYR A 149 -1.69 7.24 -13.15
C TYR A 149 -2.47 8.50 -13.53
N LEU A 150 -3.62 8.76 -12.87
CA LEU A 150 -4.44 9.96 -13.12
C LEU A 150 -3.65 11.25 -12.88
N TYR A 151 -2.85 11.29 -11.83
CA TYR A 151 -1.96 12.41 -11.54
C TYR A 151 -0.91 12.61 -12.63
N SER A 152 -0.37 11.52 -13.18
CA SER A 152 0.64 11.56 -14.25
C SER A 152 0.05 12.13 -15.53
N ILE A 153 -1.10 11.63 -15.99
CA ILE A 153 -1.71 12.04 -17.28
C ILE A 153 -2.37 13.41 -17.21
N SER A 154 -2.95 13.80 -16.06
CA SER A 154 -3.64 15.09 -15.91
C SER A 154 -2.71 16.29 -16.00
N GLY A 155 -1.41 16.11 -15.77
CA GLY A 155 -0.45 17.20 -15.74
C GLY A 155 -0.59 18.18 -14.57
N MET A 156 -1.60 18.01 -13.70
CA MET A 156 -1.86 18.92 -12.57
C MET A 156 -0.73 18.89 -11.54
N GLY A 157 -0.56 19.98 -10.79
CA GLY A 157 0.33 20.03 -9.65
C GLY A 157 -0.28 19.37 -8.41
N ILE A 158 0.57 19.01 -7.44
CA ILE A 158 0.12 18.37 -6.18
C ILE A 158 -0.90 19.22 -5.42
N GLY A 159 -0.77 20.55 -5.43
CA GLY A 159 -1.72 21.45 -4.76
C GLY A 159 -3.12 21.35 -5.35
N ALA A 160 -3.26 21.34 -6.69
CA ALA A 160 -4.54 21.17 -7.37
C ALA A 160 -5.16 19.78 -7.09
N PHE A 161 -4.34 18.73 -7.08
CA PHE A 161 -4.79 17.39 -6.74
C PHE A 161 -5.37 17.33 -5.31
N LEU A 162 -4.64 17.90 -4.34
CA LEU A 162 -5.09 17.93 -2.94
C LEU A 162 -6.32 18.82 -2.73
N GLN A 163 -6.50 19.89 -3.49
CA GLN A 163 -7.71 20.71 -3.44
C GLN A 163 -8.95 19.95 -3.89
N ILE A 164 -8.82 19.04 -4.86
CA ILE A 164 -9.92 18.19 -5.34
C ILE A 164 -10.18 17.03 -4.36
N MET A 165 -9.14 16.29 -3.96
CA MET A 165 -9.29 15.08 -3.16
C MET A 165 -9.43 15.35 -1.67
N GLY A 166 -8.88 16.48 -1.16
CA GLY A 166 -8.90 16.82 0.26
C GLY A 166 -10.29 16.90 0.88
N PRO A 167 -11.25 17.65 0.31
CA PRO A 167 -12.62 17.71 0.82
C PRO A 167 -13.28 16.33 0.89
N LEU A 168 -13.13 15.51 -0.15
CA LEU A 168 -13.66 14.14 -0.19
C LEU A 168 -13.07 13.26 0.91
N THR A 169 -11.76 13.40 1.13
CA THR A 169 -11.05 12.67 2.19
C THR A 169 -11.52 13.09 3.58
N LEU A 170 -11.72 14.40 3.82
CA LEU A 170 -12.20 14.90 5.10
C LEU A 170 -13.64 14.43 5.40
N ILE A 171 -14.52 14.45 4.40
CA ILE A 171 -15.88 13.91 4.54
C ILE A 171 -15.83 12.41 4.84
N SER A 172 -14.99 11.66 4.12
CA SER A 172 -14.82 10.22 4.34
C SER A 172 -14.28 9.92 5.73
N ALA A 173 -13.27 10.67 6.20
CA ALA A 173 -12.74 10.55 7.56
C ALA A 173 -13.82 10.82 8.61
N GLY A 174 -14.64 11.87 8.42
CA GLY A 174 -15.74 12.20 9.31
C GLY A 174 -16.77 11.09 9.38
N LEU A 175 -17.18 10.53 8.24
CA LEU A 175 -18.15 9.42 8.19
C LEU A 175 -17.59 8.16 8.87
N ILE A 176 -16.33 7.79 8.61
CA ILE A 176 -15.67 6.65 9.26
C ILE A 176 -15.60 6.87 10.77
N PHE A 177 -15.25 8.09 11.21
CA PHE A 177 -15.18 8.44 12.62
C PHE A 177 -16.55 8.30 13.29
N LEU A 178 -17.63 8.79 12.66
CA LEU A 178 -19.00 8.64 13.17
C LEU A 178 -19.40 7.17 13.27
N ILE A 179 -19.08 6.35 12.28
CA ILE A 179 -19.36 4.89 12.32
C ILE A 179 -18.64 4.26 13.52
N CYS A 180 -17.37 4.61 13.76
CA CYS A 180 -16.64 4.10 14.92
C CYS A 180 -17.24 4.56 16.26
N LEU A 181 -17.83 5.76 16.34
CA LEU A 181 -18.48 6.26 17.56
C LEU A 181 -19.80 5.57 17.90
N ILE A 182 -20.54 5.10 16.90
CA ILE A 182 -21.81 4.39 17.08
C ILE A 182 -21.61 3.02 17.72
N HIS A 183 -20.42 2.44 17.59
CA HIS A 183 -20.11 1.13 18.17
C HIS A 183 -20.11 1.17 19.70
N LYS A 184 -20.55 0.06 20.33
CA LYS A 184 -20.59 -0.09 21.79
C LYS A 184 -19.19 0.06 22.39
N ASP A 185 -19.13 0.80 23.48
CA ASP A 185 -17.88 1.01 24.22
C ASP A 185 -17.85 0.14 25.48
N PHE A 186 -16.75 -0.57 25.69
CA PHE A 186 -16.52 -1.40 26.87
C PHE A 186 -15.04 -1.49 27.16
N PRO A 187 -14.63 -1.68 28.45
CA PRO A 187 -13.21 -1.74 28.81
C PRO A 187 -12.55 -3.01 28.28
N ILE A 188 -11.27 -2.87 27.84
CA ILE A 188 -10.45 -4.00 27.36
C ILE A 188 -9.42 -4.38 28.45
N ARG A 189 -9.09 -5.67 28.55
CA ARG A 189 -7.99 -6.14 29.38
C ARG A 189 -6.64 -5.69 28.82
N GLN A 190 -6.01 -4.71 29.48
CA GLN A 190 -4.76 -4.05 29.03
C GLN A 190 -3.49 -4.94 29.10
N GLY A 191 -3.52 -6.12 29.68
CA GLY A 191 -2.31 -6.85 30.05
C GLY A 191 -1.48 -7.46 28.91
N MET A 192 -1.97 -7.47 27.66
CA MET A 192 -1.36 -8.25 26.57
C MET A 192 -0.97 -7.45 25.33
N LEU A 193 -1.37 -6.17 25.20
CA LEU A 193 -1.30 -5.42 23.94
C LEU A 193 0.08 -4.87 23.57
N GLY A 194 1.00 -4.67 24.50
CA GLY A 194 2.23 -3.92 24.24
C GLY A 194 3.54 -4.71 24.12
N LYS A 195 3.63 -5.88 24.74
CA LYS A 195 4.93 -6.54 24.95
C LYS A 195 5.34 -7.59 23.91
N GLU A 196 4.41 -8.21 23.19
CA GLU A 196 4.72 -9.28 22.23
C GLU A 196 4.82 -8.85 20.76
N ILE A 197 4.42 -7.61 20.43
CA ILE A 197 4.28 -7.16 19.04
C ILE A 197 5.58 -6.57 18.47
N VAL A 198 6.56 -6.24 19.32
CA VAL A 198 7.75 -5.47 18.92
C VAL A 198 8.95 -6.38 18.67
N GLY A 199 8.96 -7.05 17.53
CA GLY A 199 10.17 -7.58 16.93
C GLY A 199 10.78 -6.55 15.97
N VAL A 200 11.23 -5.40 16.46
CA VAL A 200 11.86 -4.37 15.60
C VAL A 200 13.26 -4.81 15.21
N ARG A 201 13.49 -5.05 13.93
CA ARG A 201 14.82 -5.23 13.37
C ARG A 201 15.49 -3.88 13.13
N LYS A 202 16.78 -3.82 13.45
CA LYS A 202 17.83 -2.80 13.23
C LYS A 202 17.38 -1.41 12.73
N ALA A 203 17.50 -0.42 13.60
CA ALA A 203 17.17 0.98 13.33
C ALA A 203 17.84 1.58 12.08
N GLY A 204 19.03 1.10 11.68
CA GLY A 204 19.75 1.60 10.52
C GLY A 204 19.09 1.29 9.18
N GLU A 205 18.43 0.13 9.05
CA GLU A 205 17.76 -0.27 7.80
C GLU A 205 16.55 0.63 7.50
N ASN A 206 15.80 1.01 8.54
CA ASN A 206 14.65 1.90 8.40
C ASN A 206 15.05 3.32 7.96
N GLN A 207 16.24 3.80 8.32
CA GLN A 207 16.74 5.11 7.88
C GLN A 207 17.00 5.13 6.38
N VAL A 208 17.66 4.09 5.85
CA VAL A 208 17.90 3.98 4.40
C VAL A 208 16.58 3.90 3.62
N LEU A 209 15.63 3.10 4.11
CA LEU A 209 14.30 3.00 3.49
C LEU A 209 13.53 4.33 3.56
N ALA A 210 13.64 5.08 4.67
CA ALA A 210 13.02 6.39 4.80
C ALA A 210 13.60 7.40 3.80
N VAL A 211 14.92 7.39 3.60
CA VAL A 211 15.59 8.23 2.58
C VAL A 211 15.13 7.85 1.18
N LEU A 212 15.09 6.55 0.84
CA LEU A 212 14.61 6.08 -0.45
C LEU A 212 13.14 6.43 -0.69
N PHE A 213 12.31 6.34 0.34
CA PHE A 213 10.91 6.75 0.27
C PHE A 213 10.76 8.25 -0.01
N PHE A 214 11.52 9.08 0.73
CA PHE A 214 11.51 10.52 0.52
C PHE A 214 11.96 10.91 -0.90
N ILE A 215 13.04 10.28 -1.41
CA ILE A 215 13.49 10.47 -2.80
C ILE A 215 12.40 10.05 -3.80
N SER A 216 11.68 8.95 -3.51
CA SER A 216 10.56 8.50 -4.35
C SER A 216 9.43 9.55 -4.37
N LEU A 217 9.09 10.17 -3.23
CA LEU A 217 8.09 11.24 -3.17
C LEU A 217 8.52 12.46 -3.98
N LEU A 218 9.81 12.86 -3.92
CA LEU A 218 10.33 13.97 -4.74
C LEU A 218 10.15 13.69 -6.25
N SER A 219 10.32 12.45 -6.66
CA SER A 219 10.10 12.07 -8.06
C SER A 219 8.62 12.02 -8.44
N VAL A 220 7.74 11.56 -7.55
CA VAL A 220 6.27 11.65 -7.75
C VAL A 220 5.84 13.09 -7.94
N PHE A 221 6.34 14.00 -7.12
CA PHE A 221 6.03 15.46 -7.20
C PHE A 221 6.77 16.19 -8.32
N ARG A 222 7.46 15.46 -9.21
CA ARG A 222 8.17 15.98 -10.39
C ARG A 222 9.37 16.90 -10.07
N ILE A 223 9.89 16.84 -8.85
CA ILE A 223 11.10 17.56 -8.43
C ILE A 223 12.35 16.81 -8.91
N LEU A 224 12.31 15.48 -8.88
CA LEU A 224 13.39 14.59 -9.31
C LEU A 224 12.98 13.78 -10.54
N SER A 225 13.90 13.53 -11.46
CA SER A 225 13.62 12.70 -12.64
C SER A 225 13.41 11.23 -12.23
N TRP A 226 12.45 10.56 -12.86
CA TRP A 226 12.11 9.17 -12.56
C TRP A 226 13.25 8.19 -12.94
N GLN A 227 14.06 8.54 -13.97
CA GLN A 227 15.21 7.74 -14.37
C GLN A 227 16.28 7.70 -13.27
N LEU A 228 16.54 8.84 -12.63
CA LEU A 228 17.49 8.94 -11.52
C LEU A 228 16.98 8.17 -10.30
N LEU A 229 15.68 8.30 -9.99
CA LEU A 229 15.05 7.49 -8.92
C LEU A 229 15.23 5.99 -9.17
N LEU A 230 14.91 5.52 -10.38
CA LEU A 230 15.02 4.12 -10.75
C LEU A 230 16.47 3.62 -10.58
N LEU A 231 17.45 4.41 -11.03
CA LEU A 231 18.86 4.09 -10.86
C LEU A 231 19.24 3.98 -9.37
N ILE A 232 18.86 4.98 -8.55
CA ILE A 232 19.17 4.99 -7.12
C ILE A 232 18.56 3.75 -6.42
N VAL A 233 17.30 3.42 -6.70
CA VAL A 233 16.63 2.27 -6.08
C VAL A 233 17.29 0.96 -6.53
N LEU A 234 17.60 0.78 -7.81
CA LEU A 234 18.28 -0.42 -8.32
C LEU A 234 19.67 -0.59 -7.70
N VAL A 235 20.48 0.48 -7.66
CA VAL A 235 21.81 0.45 -7.04
C VAL A 235 21.71 0.14 -5.55
N SER A 236 20.75 0.74 -4.84
CA SER A 236 20.52 0.46 -3.42
C SER A 236 20.12 -0.99 -3.20
N CYS A 237 19.25 -1.57 -4.04
CA CYS A 237 18.84 -2.96 -3.98
C CYS A 237 20.05 -3.92 -4.19
N ILE A 238 20.89 -3.63 -5.18
CA ILE A 238 22.09 -4.43 -5.46
C ILE A 238 23.08 -4.29 -4.29
N GLY A 239 23.31 -3.08 -3.79
CA GLY A 239 24.19 -2.81 -2.66
C GLY A 239 23.78 -3.54 -1.39
N ILE A 240 22.51 -3.46 -1.02
CA ILE A 240 21.97 -4.15 0.16
C ILE A 240 22.11 -5.67 0.00
N LYS A 241 21.81 -6.22 -1.19
CA LYS A 241 21.98 -7.64 -1.48
C LYS A 241 23.43 -8.11 -1.42
N ALA A 242 24.38 -7.26 -1.83
CA ALA A 242 25.81 -7.57 -1.83
C ALA A 242 26.44 -7.49 -0.43
N PHE A 243 26.02 -6.52 0.39
CA PHE A 243 26.58 -6.28 1.73
C PHE A 243 25.86 -7.05 2.84
N CYS A 244 24.54 -7.25 2.74
CA CYS A 244 23.78 -8.05 3.70
C CYS A 244 23.72 -9.50 3.21
N LYS A 245 24.56 -10.39 3.76
CA LYS A 245 24.55 -11.85 3.50
C LYS A 245 23.23 -12.55 3.86
N GLU A 246 22.28 -11.87 4.43
CA GLU A 246 20.95 -12.38 4.79
C GLU A 246 19.85 -11.77 3.88
N LYS A 247 19.11 -12.61 3.22
CA LYS A 247 17.69 -12.74 2.83
C LYS A 247 16.78 -11.47 2.77
N TYR A 248 17.29 -10.21 2.64
CA TYR A 248 16.57 -8.98 2.91
C TYR A 248 16.55 -7.93 1.80
N LEU A 249 16.28 -8.28 0.61
CA LEU A 249 15.45 -7.49 -0.29
C LEU A 249 14.86 -8.45 -1.32
N PRO A 250 13.70 -9.01 -1.04
CA PRO A 250 12.94 -9.49 -2.16
C PRO A 250 12.61 -8.23 -2.98
N LEU A 251 13.11 -8.14 -4.19
CA LEU A 251 12.48 -7.39 -5.27
C LEU A 251 11.09 -8.00 -5.46
N LYS A 252 10.19 -7.76 -4.51
CA LYS A 252 8.79 -8.21 -4.53
C LYS A 252 7.91 -7.03 -4.92
N ALA A 253 8.32 -6.29 -5.95
CA ALA A 253 7.34 -5.52 -6.69
C ALA A 253 6.30 -6.51 -7.24
N ASP A 254 5.03 -6.18 -7.13
CA ASP A 254 3.97 -6.96 -7.75
C ASP A 254 4.06 -6.80 -9.28
N PHE A 255 4.79 -7.72 -9.90
CA PHE A 255 4.96 -7.72 -11.35
C PHE A 255 3.63 -7.98 -12.08
N GLY A 256 2.67 -8.67 -11.45
CA GLY A 256 1.33 -8.86 -11.99
C GLY A 256 0.62 -7.53 -12.15
N LEU A 257 0.65 -6.69 -11.10
CA LEU A 257 0.09 -5.35 -11.14
C LEU A 257 0.78 -4.47 -12.18
N LEU A 258 2.13 -4.45 -12.23
CA LEU A 258 2.87 -3.66 -13.22
C LEU A 258 2.52 -4.07 -14.65
N LEU A 259 2.42 -5.37 -14.92
CA LEU A 259 2.02 -5.89 -16.25
C LEU A 259 0.57 -5.55 -16.60
N THR A 260 -0.33 -5.43 -15.62
CA THR A 260 -1.71 -5.01 -15.87
C THR A 260 -1.79 -3.56 -16.37
N PHE A 261 -0.85 -2.69 -15.99
CA PHE A 261 -0.75 -1.32 -16.52
C PHE A 261 -0.15 -1.24 -17.92
N VAL A 262 0.47 -2.30 -18.40
CA VAL A 262 1.02 -2.39 -19.77
C VAL A 262 0.00 -2.99 -20.74
N ALA A 263 -0.84 -3.91 -20.25
CA ALA A 263 -1.89 -4.58 -21.05
C ALA A 263 -3.11 -3.69 -21.25
#